data_708515f486331e96230486dfc2784964
#
_entry.id   708515f486331e96230486dfc2784964
#
_cell.length_a   1.000
_cell.length_b   1.000
_cell.length_c   1.000
_cell.angle_alpha   90.00
_cell.angle_beta   90.00
_cell.angle_gamma   90.00
#
_symmetry.space_group_name_H-M   'P 1'
#
loop_
_entity.id
_entity.type
_entity.pdbx_description
1 polymer ?
#
loop_
_entity_poly.entity_id
_entity_poly.type
_entity_poly.pdbx_seq_one_letter_code
_entity_poly.pdbx_strand_id
1 'polypeptide(L)'
;MSARSTAHPSASAPTAGSGPLRIVVVGAGAAGSLVVFHLARLVAAGSAGNSSTAGSAGNSNTAGSAGNSNTAGSGGDRPSVDVTVVDPLDPVSGPAFGTADAAHLLNVPASGMSVVPGERFDFVTWCVDEGLTSPDDATYFFAPRNRWARYLRTRLDEARAAAGDRLRVTHVRSTATGISVDASGVRVTTADGSAVVGDRLVLATGLPGVGDGWSPCDLSDQPRYVGDPWRPGALDEVLADDGDVLVIGTGLTMVDVAISLLRSGADRRVEAISRNGRLPHRHADRYLGEVVPDIATWGESLDEIQAAVATHVARVERLLGNWRPGVDGVRYRVAELWGRLGHDDRALFVRELAGRWGIHRHRMPPSSGVLVDEARAAGRLVIRAGRITGVEPGPDGITIRTADDVRTHSWVVNCTGPQSDLRRLGNPVLDSLFANGLARTDALGLGLLTDGGQVLDADGRPGPMWALGSLRRGELWETTAVPEIREQARDVAESLLDDGRR
;
A
#
# COMPACT_ATOMS: atom_id res chain seq x y z
N MET A 1 25.34 -13.47 54.45
CA MET A 1 25.74 -12.55 53.36
C MET A 1 24.53 -12.26 52.51
N SER A 2 23.98 -11.06 52.68
CA SER A 2 22.67 -10.68 52.16
C SER A 2 22.82 -10.15 50.75
N ALA A 3 22.09 -10.74 49.78
CA ALA A 3 22.03 -10.26 48.40
C ALA A 3 21.05 -9.08 48.33
N ARG A 4 21.55 -7.91 47.96
CA ARG A 4 20.72 -6.72 47.70
C ARG A 4 20.05 -6.84 46.33
N SER A 5 18.71 -6.90 46.34
CA SER A 5 17.84 -6.71 45.17
C SER A 5 17.95 -5.25 44.72
N THR A 6 18.44 -5.03 43.53
CA THR A 6 18.35 -3.71 42.84
C THR A 6 17.05 -3.64 42.08
N ALA A 7 16.07 -2.94 42.64
CA ALA A 7 14.85 -2.56 41.94
C ALA A 7 15.19 -1.53 40.84
N HIS A 8 14.86 -1.85 39.59
CA HIS A 8 14.84 -0.88 38.51
C HIS A 8 13.68 0.12 38.74
N PRO A 9 13.90 1.43 38.54
CA PRO A 9 12.82 2.38 38.65
C PRO A 9 11.83 2.20 37.51
N SER A 10 10.55 2.03 37.84
CA SER A 10 9.45 2.09 36.90
C SER A 10 9.45 3.48 36.24
N ALA A 11 9.58 3.52 34.92
CA ALA A 11 9.41 4.76 34.17
C ALA A 11 7.96 5.26 34.37
N SER A 12 7.80 6.34 35.09
CA SER A 12 6.55 7.07 35.22
C SER A 12 6.18 7.63 33.85
N ALA A 13 4.91 7.44 33.44
CA ALA A 13 4.34 8.02 32.24
C ALA A 13 4.58 9.55 32.25
N PRO A 14 4.92 10.17 31.09
CA PRO A 14 5.11 11.61 31.02
C PRO A 14 3.81 12.33 31.37
N THR A 15 3.87 13.29 32.27
CA THR A 15 2.78 14.22 32.60
C THR A 15 2.36 14.95 31.33
N ALA A 16 1.05 14.95 31.02
CA ALA A 16 0.45 15.65 29.89
C ALA A 16 0.90 17.13 29.90
N GLY A 17 1.81 17.50 28.99
CA GLY A 17 2.25 18.87 28.78
C GLY A 17 1.15 19.66 28.07
N SER A 18 1.01 20.94 28.38
CA SER A 18 0.03 21.87 27.81
C SER A 18 0.28 22.26 26.34
N GLY A 19 1.15 21.56 25.63
CA GLY A 19 1.51 21.81 24.23
C GLY A 19 0.77 20.93 23.23
N PRO A 20 0.92 21.21 21.91
CA PRO A 20 0.34 20.39 20.86
C PRO A 20 0.93 18.97 20.87
N LEU A 21 0.12 17.98 20.49
CA LEU A 21 0.59 16.62 20.24
C LEU A 21 1.47 16.60 18.98
N ARG A 22 2.74 16.19 19.12
CA ARG A 22 3.70 16.15 18.02
C ARG A 22 3.73 14.76 17.39
N ILE A 23 3.38 14.67 16.12
CA ILE A 23 3.36 13.43 15.35
C ILE A 23 4.38 13.54 14.22
N VAL A 24 5.27 12.56 14.11
CA VAL A 24 6.16 12.42 12.95
C VAL A 24 5.60 11.35 12.02
N VAL A 25 5.52 11.65 10.72
CA VAL A 25 5.13 10.69 9.68
C VAL A 25 6.33 10.49 8.75
N VAL A 26 6.85 9.28 8.67
CA VAL A 26 7.92 8.91 7.73
C VAL A 26 7.28 8.33 6.48
N GLY A 27 7.35 9.10 5.39
CA GLY A 27 6.73 8.81 4.10
C GLY A 27 5.53 9.71 3.78
N ALA A 28 5.62 10.49 2.70
CA ALA A 28 4.57 11.35 2.17
C ALA A 28 3.79 10.72 1.00
N GLY A 29 3.94 9.43 0.74
CA GLY A 29 3.17 8.69 -0.25
C GLY A 29 1.67 8.66 0.08
N ALA A 30 0.90 7.83 -0.62
CA ALA A 30 -0.54 7.71 -0.40
C ALA A 30 -0.89 7.38 1.06
N ALA A 31 -0.15 6.45 1.69
CA ALA A 31 -0.42 6.01 3.05
C ALA A 31 -0.23 7.13 4.09
N GLY A 32 0.93 7.81 4.07
CA GLY A 32 1.19 8.93 4.99
C GLY A 32 0.26 10.11 4.77
N SER A 33 -0.03 10.44 3.50
CA SER A 33 -0.99 11.51 3.15
C SER A 33 -2.41 11.20 3.63
N LEU A 34 -2.85 9.92 3.57
CA LEU A 34 -4.14 9.49 4.12
C LEU A 34 -4.19 9.60 5.65
N VAL A 35 -3.09 9.31 6.35
CA VAL A 35 -3.03 9.53 7.82
C VAL A 35 -3.20 11.01 8.13
N VAL A 36 -2.46 11.90 7.44
CA VAL A 36 -2.59 13.36 7.65
C VAL A 36 -4.01 13.84 7.30
N PHE A 37 -4.60 13.31 6.24
CA PHE A 37 -5.98 13.60 5.86
C PHE A 37 -6.99 13.22 6.96
N HIS A 38 -6.88 12.03 7.54
CA HIS A 38 -7.78 11.58 8.60
C HIS A 38 -7.54 12.33 9.92
N LEU A 39 -6.29 12.64 10.26
CA LEU A 39 -5.97 13.53 11.40
C LEU A 39 -6.64 14.89 11.23
N ALA A 40 -6.53 15.49 10.04
CA ALA A 40 -7.18 16.78 9.75
C ALA A 40 -8.70 16.72 9.92
N ARG A 41 -9.35 15.69 9.40
CA ARG A 41 -10.80 15.50 9.55
C ARG A 41 -11.23 15.31 11.01
N LEU A 42 -10.48 14.49 11.77
CA LEU A 42 -10.79 14.24 13.17
C LEU A 42 -10.61 15.48 14.05
N VAL A 43 -9.57 16.28 13.77
CA VAL A 43 -9.33 17.56 14.44
C VAL A 43 -10.44 18.57 14.10
N ALA A 44 -10.85 18.67 12.83
CA ALA A 44 -11.96 19.54 12.39
C ALA A 44 -13.29 19.12 13.04
N ALA A 45 -13.62 17.83 13.09
CA ALA A 45 -14.86 17.33 13.69
C ALA A 45 -14.96 17.61 15.19
N GLY A 46 -13.85 17.56 15.94
CA GLY A 46 -13.80 17.94 17.36
C GLY A 46 -14.16 19.40 17.62
N SER A 47 -14.03 20.29 16.63
CA SER A 47 -14.45 21.70 16.75
C SER A 47 -15.95 21.93 16.53
N ALA A 48 -16.60 21.11 15.68
CA ALA A 48 -18.02 21.26 15.40
C ALA A 48 -18.93 20.86 16.57
N GLY A 49 -18.46 19.95 17.44
CA GLY A 49 -19.19 19.54 18.65
C GLY A 49 -19.31 20.62 19.72
N ASN A 50 -18.40 21.60 19.73
CA ASN A 50 -18.40 22.70 20.72
C ASN A 50 -19.25 23.93 20.30
N SER A 51 -19.64 24.04 19.02
CA SER A 51 -20.42 25.20 18.54
C SER A 51 -21.94 24.99 18.53
N SER A 52 -22.45 23.77 18.81
CA SER A 52 -23.88 23.45 18.72
C SER A 52 -24.65 23.52 20.04
N THR A 53 -24.06 23.99 21.16
CA THR A 53 -24.74 24.13 22.46
C THR A 53 -25.33 25.51 22.75
N ALA A 54 -25.43 26.40 21.74
CA ALA A 54 -26.12 27.68 21.91
C ALA A 54 -27.29 27.79 20.92
N GLY A 55 -28.50 27.41 21.39
CA GLY A 55 -29.80 27.85 20.78
C GLY A 55 -30.65 26.74 20.17
N SER A 56 -31.57 26.25 20.82
CA SER A 56 -33.01 26.45 20.97
C SER A 56 -33.74 25.14 21.31
N ALA A 57 -34.56 25.27 22.35
CA ALA A 57 -35.59 24.32 22.76
C ALA A 57 -36.75 24.30 21.75
N GLY A 58 -37.30 23.12 21.44
CA GLY A 58 -38.57 23.06 20.69
C GLY A 58 -38.93 21.66 20.15
N ASN A 59 -39.51 20.86 21.01
CA ASN A 59 -40.68 19.95 20.80
C ASN A 59 -40.69 18.78 19.78
N SER A 60 -40.71 17.62 20.36
CA SER A 60 -41.71 16.51 20.36
C SER A 60 -41.91 15.56 19.21
N ASN A 61 -41.80 14.26 19.61
CA ASN A 61 -42.55 13.05 19.18
C ASN A 61 -42.28 12.45 17.78
N THR A 62 -41.98 11.20 17.66
CA THR A 62 -42.40 9.90 18.13
C THR A 62 -41.63 8.75 17.48
N ALA A 63 -41.29 7.77 18.28
CA ALA A 63 -41.26 6.32 18.10
C ALA A 63 -40.64 5.63 16.89
N GLY A 64 -39.73 4.69 17.18
CA GLY A 64 -39.59 3.46 16.43
C GLY A 64 -38.17 2.91 16.28
N SER A 65 -37.69 2.20 17.28
CA SER A 65 -36.81 1.02 17.30
C SER A 65 -35.74 0.79 16.22
N ALA A 66 -34.53 0.66 16.67
CA ALA A 66 -33.64 -0.49 16.66
C ALA A 66 -32.19 -0.03 16.85
N GLY A 67 -31.55 -0.59 17.86
CA GLY A 67 -30.30 -0.15 18.41
C GLY A 67 -29.12 -0.17 17.42
N ASN A 68 -28.44 0.95 17.47
CA ASN A 68 -27.02 1.01 17.17
C ASN A 68 -26.41 1.82 18.31
N SER A 69 -25.65 1.15 19.17
CA SER A 69 -24.97 1.77 20.30
C SER A 69 -23.82 2.64 19.81
N ASN A 70 -24.14 3.86 19.41
CA ASN A 70 -23.17 4.92 19.31
C ASN A 70 -22.86 5.37 20.74
N THR A 71 -21.80 4.88 21.34
CA THR A 71 -21.18 5.50 22.49
C THR A 71 -20.61 6.84 22.04
N ALA A 72 -21.39 7.89 22.16
CA ALA A 72 -20.93 9.26 22.12
C ALA A 72 -19.95 9.45 23.30
N GLY A 73 -18.66 9.28 23.03
CA GLY A 73 -17.60 9.67 23.95
C GLY A 73 -17.72 11.16 24.23
N SER A 74 -17.69 11.55 25.49
CA SER A 74 -17.68 12.91 25.99
C SER A 74 -16.75 13.80 25.18
N GLY A 75 -17.29 14.86 24.55
CA GLY A 75 -16.53 15.84 23.77
C GLY A 75 -15.57 16.67 24.64
N GLY A 76 -14.45 16.07 25.02
CA GLY A 76 -13.30 16.80 25.51
C GLY A 76 -12.64 17.54 24.34
N ASP A 77 -12.19 18.75 24.59
CA ASP A 77 -11.44 19.55 23.62
C ASP A 77 -10.18 18.77 23.18
N ARG A 78 -10.16 18.28 21.91
CA ARG A 78 -9.02 17.55 21.42
C ARG A 78 -7.80 18.48 21.31
N PRO A 79 -6.59 18.03 21.70
CA PRO A 79 -5.39 18.84 21.64
C PRO A 79 -5.13 19.33 20.21
N SER A 80 -4.47 20.47 20.07
CA SER A 80 -3.89 20.88 18.79
C SER A 80 -2.79 19.87 18.41
N VAL A 81 -2.58 19.67 17.11
CA VAL A 81 -1.69 18.63 16.57
C VAL A 81 -0.66 19.28 15.65
N ASP A 82 0.61 19.01 15.91
CA ASP A 82 1.72 19.35 15.02
C ASP A 82 2.21 18.07 14.32
N VAL A 83 2.01 17.99 13.00
CA VAL A 83 2.48 16.88 12.18
C VAL A 83 3.73 17.30 11.41
N THR A 84 4.81 16.55 11.54
CA THR A 84 5.99 16.69 10.70
C THR A 84 6.10 15.47 9.78
N VAL A 85 5.96 15.69 8.47
CA VAL A 85 6.12 14.66 7.45
C VAL A 85 7.55 14.68 6.93
N VAL A 86 8.24 13.54 6.97
CA VAL A 86 9.62 13.39 6.47
C VAL A 86 9.59 12.53 5.20
N ASP A 87 9.89 13.13 4.06
CA ASP A 87 9.98 12.46 2.75
C ASP A 87 10.75 13.36 1.77
N PRO A 88 11.65 12.82 0.93
CA PRO A 88 12.34 13.63 -0.10
C PRO A 88 11.42 14.13 -1.20
N LEU A 89 10.28 13.46 -1.44
CA LEU A 89 9.31 13.79 -2.48
C LEU A 89 8.14 14.58 -1.91
N ASP A 90 7.45 15.30 -2.78
CA ASP A 90 6.20 15.98 -2.45
C ASP A 90 5.09 15.00 -2.05
N PRO A 91 4.11 15.44 -1.25
CA PRO A 91 2.99 14.59 -0.87
C PRO A 91 2.29 13.95 -2.07
N VAL A 92 1.97 12.65 -1.92
CA VAL A 92 1.32 11.80 -2.95
C VAL A 92 2.14 11.64 -4.24
N SER A 93 3.44 11.91 -4.21
CA SER A 93 4.33 11.76 -5.39
C SER A 93 5.16 10.47 -5.38
N GLY A 94 4.82 9.52 -4.50
CA GLY A 94 5.48 8.22 -4.44
C GLY A 94 5.21 7.34 -5.67
N PRO A 95 5.95 6.23 -5.81
CA PRO A 95 5.99 5.39 -7.04
C PRO A 95 4.62 4.92 -7.54
N ALA A 96 3.69 4.64 -6.63
CA ALA A 96 2.38 4.11 -7.00
C ALA A 96 1.50 5.08 -7.80
N PHE A 97 1.61 6.40 -7.53
CA PHE A 97 0.71 7.42 -8.06
C PHE A 97 1.44 8.63 -8.66
N GLY A 98 2.77 8.70 -8.54
CA GLY A 98 3.60 9.79 -9.05
C GLY A 98 3.95 9.68 -10.54
N THR A 99 3.53 8.63 -11.23
CA THR A 99 3.80 8.44 -12.67
C THR A 99 3.23 9.58 -13.51
N ALA A 100 4.01 10.06 -14.49
CA ALA A 100 3.56 11.05 -15.47
C ALA A 100 2.77 10.41 -16.63
N ASP A 101 2.94 9.12 -16.90
CA ASP A 101 2.26 8.42 -17.99
C ASP A 101 0.78 8.20 -17.68
N ALA A 102 -0.08 8.85 -18.46
CA ALA A 102 -1.53 8.73 -18.34
C ALA A 102 -2.07 7.32 -18.73
N ALA A 103 -1.25 6.48 -19.37
CA ALA A 103 -1.61 5.10 -19.69
C ALA A 103 -1.50 4.17 -18.47
N HIS A 104 -0.83 4.59 -17.41
CA HIS A 104 -0.78 3.84 -16.16
C HIS A 104 -2.09 4.01 -15.38
N LEU A 105 -2.99 3.08 -15.55
CA LEU A 105 -4.32 3.11 -14.93
C LEU A 105 -4.32 2.50 -13.54
N LEU A 106 -5.29 2.92 -12.73
CA LEU A 106 -5.65 2.22 -11.50
C LEU A 106 -6.14 0.82 -11.83
N ASN A 107 -5.82 -0.15 -11.00
CA ASN A 107 -6.32 -1.52 -11.10
C ASN A 107 -7.54 -1.78 -10.19
N VAL A 108 -8.10 -0.73 -9.64
CA VAL A 108 -9.36 -0.70 -8.87
C VAL A 108 -10.24 0.37 -9.49
N PRO A 109 -11.54 0.07 -9.74
CA PRO A 109 -12.46 1.04 -10.30
C PRO A 109 -12.68 2.23 -9.36
N ALA A 110 -13.10 3.37 -9.90
CA ALA A 110 -13.26 4.62 -9.16
C ALA A 110 -14.14 4.48 -7.92
N SER A 111 -15.18 3.66 -7.96
CA SER A 111 -16.04 3.38 -6.79
C SER A 111 -15.34 2.69 -5.61
N GLY A 112 -14.14 2.14 -5.82
CA GLY A 112 -13.30 1.58 -4.75
C GLY A 112 -12.21 2.54 -4.25
N MET A 113 -12.03 3.70 -4.89
CA MET A 113 -10.85 4.55 -4.72
C MET A 113 -11.09 5.84 -3.92
N SER A 114 -12.27 6.01 -3.30
CA SER A 114 -12.52 7.13 -2.36
C SER A 114 -11.50 7.12 -1.22
N VAL A 115 -11.06 8.30 -0.79
CA VAL A 115 -10.18 8.47 0.38
C VAL A 115 -10.97 8.47 1.69
N VAL A 116 -12.29 8.61 1.61
CA VAL A 116 -13.19 8.64 2.78
C VAL A 116 -13.83 7.28 2.96
N PRO A 117 -13.61 6.60 4.12
CA PRO A 117 -14.32 5.38 4.47
C PRO A 117 -15.84 5.58 4.43
N GLY A 118 -16.54 4.64 3.79
CA GLY A 118 -18.01 4.69 3.65
C GLY A 118 -18.53 5.60 2.54
N GLU A 119 -17.76 6.57 2.04
CA GLU A 119 -18.18 7.48 0.97
C GLU A 119 -17.75 6.96 -0.41
N ARG A 120 -18.36 5.88 -0.86
CA ARG A 120 -17.99 5.16 -2.09
C ARG A 120 -17.93 6.04 -3.35
N PHE A 121 -18.73 7.09 -3.41
CA PHE A 121 -18.90 7.89 -4.62
C PHE A 121 -18.07 9.18 -4.63
N ASP A 122 -17.30 9.50 -3.60
CA ASP A 122 -16.55 10.76 -3.56
C ASP A 122 -15.54 10.87 -4.72
N PHE A 123 -14.73 9.83 -4.97
CA PHE A 123 -13.82 9.84 -6.12
C PHE A 123 -14.55 9.70 -7.46
N VAL A 124 -15.67 8.99 -7.50
CA VAL A 124 -16.53 8.89 -8.70
C VAL A 124 -17.04 10.27 -9.13
N THR A 125 -17.61 11.02 -8.18
CA THR A 125 -18.09 12.40 -8.41
C THR A 125 -16.93 13.30 -8.86
N TRP A 126 -15.79 13.24 -8.19
CA TRP A 126 -14.62 14.00 -8.57
C TRP A 126 -14.16 13.69 -10.02
N CYS A 127 -14.19 12.42 -10.45
CA CYS A 127 -13.86 12.07 -11.84
C CYS A 127 -14.82 12.66 -12.87
N VAL A 128 -16.11 12.72 -12.54
CA VAL A 128 -17.13 13.36 -13.41
C VAL A 128 -16.91 14.88 -13.46
N ASP A 129 -16.71 15.53 -12.31
CA ASP A 129 -16.49 16.97 -12.21
C ASP A 129 -15.23 17.44 -12.96
N GLU A 130 -14.18 16.60 -12.97
CA GLU A 130 -12.94 16.82 -13.74
C GLU A 130 -13.07 16.45 -15.22
N GLY A 131 -14.24 16.00 -15.68
CA GLY A 131 -14.49 15.62 -17.07
C GLY A 131 -13.70 14.40 -17.56
N LEU A 132 -13.28 13.50 -16.64
CA LEU A 132 -12.50 12.31 -16.98
C LEU A 132 -13.38 11.20 -17.55
N THR A 133 -14.66 11.18 -17.21
CA THR A 133 -15.62 10.15 -17.60
C THR A 133 -17.04 10.70 -17.54
N SER A 134 -17.99 10.01 -18.21
CA SER A 134 -19.42 10.31 -18.10
C SER A 134 -20.00 9.85 -16.76
N PRO A 135 -21.12 10.43 -16.27
CA PRO A 135 -21.79 9.94 -15.07
C PRO A 135 -22.18 8.45 -15.14
N ASP A 136 -22.58 7.97 -16.31
CA ASP A 136 -23.03 6.60 -16.52
C ASP A 136 -21.90 5.59 -16.40
N ASP A 137 -20.67 5.96 -16.81
CA ASP A 137 -19.50 5.09 -16.81
C ASP A 137 -18.64 5.23 -15.53
N ALA A 138 -18.84 6.30 -14.75
CA ALA A 138 -17.94 6.75 -13.71
C ALA A 138 -17.71 5.71 -12.60
N THR A 139 -18.73 4.96 -12.23
CA THR A 139 -18.65 3.97 -11.13
C THR A 139 -17.62 2.87 -11.40
N TYR A 140 -17.48 2.46 -12.67
CA TYR A 140 -16.56 1.41 -13.10
C TYR A 140 -15.40 1.93 -13.94
N PHE A 141 -15.16 3.23 -13.89
CA PHE A 141 -14.04 3.90 -14.56
C PHE A 141 -12.70 3.56 -13.89
N PHE A 142 -11.69 3.25 -14.68
CA PHE A 142 -10.32 3.04 -14.23
C PHE A 142 -9.47 4.28 -14.58
N ALA A 143 -9.37 5.19 -13.65
CA ALA A 143 -8.69 6.47 -13.85
C ALA A 143 -7.15 6.30 -13.99
N PRO A 144 -6.46 7.21 -14.69
CA PRO A 144 -5.02 7.32 -14.61
C PRO A 144 -4.54 7.55 -13.17
N ARG A 145 -3.43 6.90 -12.78
CA ARG A 145 -2.92 6.95 -11.40
C ARG A 145 -2.61 8.37 -10.91
N ASN A 146 -2.06 9.21 -11.78
CA ASN A 146 -1.77 10.61 -11.45
C ASN A 146 -3.04 11.45 -11.17
N ARG A 147 -4.20 11.07 -11.71
CA ARG A 147 -5.48 11.74 -11.41
C ARG A 147 -5.93 11.43 -9.99
N TRP A 148 -5.74 10.20 -9.53
CA TRP A 148 -6.01 9.86 -8.14
C TRP A 148 -5.06 10.60 -7.18
N ALA A 149 -3.79 10.76 -7.53
CA ALA A 149 -2.87 11.57 -6.74
C ALA A 149 -3.36 13.03 -6.60
N ARG A 150 -3.86 13.61 -7.69
CA ARG A 150 -4.44 14.97 -7.66
C ARG A 150 -5.69 15.03 -6.78
N TYR A 151 -6.58 14.05 -6.89
CA TYR A 151 -7.76 13.94 -6.05
C TYR A 151 -7.39 13.88 -4.56
N LEU A 152 -6.47 13.02 -4.15
CA LEU A 152 -6.04 12.93 -2.76
C LEU A 152 -5.43 14.25 -2.27
N ARG A 153 -4.62 14.94 -3.09
CA ARG A 153 -4.09 16.28 -2.72
C ARG A 153 -5.22 17.29 -2.48
N THR A 154 -6.18 17.35 -3.38
CA THR A 154 -7.35 18.23 -3.23
C THR A 154 -8.07 17.95 -1.90
N ARG A 155 -8.39 16.70 -1.61
CA ARG A 155 -9.08 16.32 -0.37
C ARG A 155 -8.24 16.59 0.88
N LEU A 156 -6.92 16.40 0.79
CA LEU A 156 -6.00 16.71 1.88
C LEU A 156 -5.97 18.22 2.18
N ASP A 157 -5.90 19.05 1.16
CA ASP A 157 -5.88 20.51 1.31
C ASP A 157 -7.21 21.03 1.88
N GLU A 158 -8.35 20.51 1.41
CA GLU A 158 -9.67 20.80 1.97
C GLU A 158 -9.77 20.42 3.46
N ALA A 159 -9.31 19.23 3.83
CA ALA A 159 -9.33 18.76 5.21
C ALA A 159 -8.42 19.61 6.12
N ARG A 160 -7.24 20.00 5.63
CA ARG A 160 -6.30 20.86 6.38
C ARG A 160 -6.90 22.25 6.58
N ALA A 161 -7.52 22.83 5.54
CA ALA A 161 -8.22 24.11 5.65
C ALA A 161 -9.35 24.07 6.67
N ALA A 162 -10.12 22.98 6.71
CA ALA A 162 -11.20 22.79 7.70
C ALA A 162 -10.66 22.61 9.14
N ALA A 163 -9.48 22.03 9.33
CA ALA A 163 -8.85 21.89 10.64
C ALA A 163 -8.29 23.22 11.18
N GLY A 164 -7.96 24.16 10.30
CA GLY A 164 -7.43 25.50 10.65
C GLY A 164 -6.18 25.43 11.52
N ASP A 165 -6.05 26.34 12.48
CA ASP A 165 -4.87 26.46 13.36
C ASP A 165 -4.70 25.29 14.34
N ARG A 166 -5.66 24.40 14.45
CA ARG A 166 -5.57 23.22 15.32
C ARG A 166 -4.72 22.09 14.73
N LEU A 167 -4.44 22.14 13.43
CA LEU A 167 -3.52 21.20 12.78
C LEU A 167 -2.45 21.99 12.01
N ARG A 168 -1.21 21.89 12.47
CA ARG A 168 -0.06 22.35 11.70
C ARG A 168 0.60 21.17 11.00
N VAL A 169 0.87 21.29 9.70
CA VAL A 169 1.60 20.27 8.94
C VAL A 169 2.86 20.88 8.34
N THR A 170 4.00 20.33 8.72
CA THR A 170 5.32 20.70 8.18
C THR A 170 5.89 19.56 7.35
N HIS A 171 6.47 19.87 6.21
CA HIS A 171 7.15 18.88 5.35
C HIS A 171 8.66 19.10 5.42
N VAL A 172 9.39 18.09 5.87
CA VAL A 172 10.85 18.01 5.83
C VAL A 172 11.27 17.22 4.61
N ARG A 173 11.79 17.91 3.60
CA ARG A 173 12.25 17.32 2.32
C ARG A 173 13.59 16.64 2.51
N SER A 174 13.60 15.49 3.17
CA SER A 174 14.79 14.69 3.42
C SER A 174 14.43 13.23 3.56
N THR A 175 15.40 12.36 3.36
CA THR A 175 15.25 10.92 3.59
C THR A 175 15.48 10.61 5.06
N ALA A 176 14.56 9.92 5.71
CA ALA A 176 14.77 9.37 7.04
C ALA A 176 15.80 8.24 7.00
N THR A 177 16.78 8.26 7.90
CA THR A 177 17.91 7.32 7.94
C THR A 177 18.01 6.53 9.24
N GLY A 178 17.31 6.96 10.29
CA GLY A 178 17.35 6.25 11.57
C GLY A 178 16.22 6.68 12.51
N ILE A 179 15.91 5.80 13.45
CA ILE A 179 14.90 6.02 14.48
C ILE A 179 15.47 5.61 15.84
N SER A 180 15.25 6.46 16.84
CA SER A 180 15.49 6.15 18.24
C SER A 180 14.32 6.65 19.11
N VAL A 181 14.16 6.06 20.29
CA VAL A 181 13.17 6.47 21.28
C VAL A 181 13.87 6.75 22.58
N ASP A 182 13.60 7.89 23.18
CA ASP A 182 14.13 8.31 24.49
C ASP A 182 13.04 8.99 25.33
N ALA A 183 13.42 9.55 26.46
CA ALA A 183 12.49 10.25 27.35
C ALA A 183 11.81 11.48 26.72
N SER A 184 12.35 12.04 25.63
CA SER A 184 11.78 13.17 24.89
C SER A 184 10.77 12.74 23.81
N GLY A 185 10.64 11.45 23.55
CA GLY A 185 9.77 10.85 22.55
C GLY A 185 10.52 10.10 21.46
N VAL A 186 9.97 10.11 20.26
CA VAL A 186 10.56 9.48 19.06
C VAL A 186 11.41 10.49 18.32
N ARG A 187 12.61 10.10 17.96
CA ARG A 187 13.57 10.88 17.17
C ARG A 187 13.81 10.22 15.82
N VAL A 188 13.55 10.93 14.73
CA VAL A 188 13.83 10.52 13.35
C VAL A 188 15.05 11.28 12.86
N THR A 189 16.13 10.59 12.54
CA THR A 189 17.33 11.16 11.91
C THR A 189 17.14 11.24 10.41
N THR A 190 17.58 12.32 9.79
CA THR A 190 17.49 12.56 8.34
C THR A 190 18.86 12.48 7.67
N ALA A 191 18.90 12.36 6.34
CA ALA A 191 20.14 12.16 5.57
C ALA A 191 21.16 13.30 5.71
N ASP A 192 20.73 14.51 6.03
CA ASP A 192 21.60 15.66 6.33
C ASP A 192 22.11 15.68 7.78
N GLY A 193 21.79 14.64 8.56
CA GLY A 193 22.20 14.51 9.97
C GLY A 193 21.32 15.29 10.95
N SER A 194 20.31 16.02 10.49
CA SER A 194 19.33 16.66 11.37
C SER A 194 18.38 15.64 12.00
N ALA A 195 17.59 16.09 12.98
CA ALA A 195 16.63 15.22 13.64
C ALA A 195 15.28 15.91 13.84
N VAL A 196 14.21 15.13 13.61
CA VAL A 196 12.83 15.50 13.89
C VAL A 196 12.37 14.73 15.14
N VAL A 197 11.81 15.44 16.12
CA VAL A 197 11.35 14.84 17.39
C VAL A 197 9.84 14.98 17.51
N GLY A 198 9.18 13.89 17.88
CA GLY A 198 7.74 13.84 18.13
C GLY A 198 7.40 12.96 19.32
N ASP A 199 6.15 13.03 19.74
CA ASP A 199 5.61 12.18 20.79
C ASP A 199 5.20 10.82 20.24
N ARG A 200 4.82 10.79 18.95
CA ARG A 200 4.33 9.61 18.22
C ARG A 200 4.91 9.56 16.80
N LEU A 201 5.08 8.35 16.27
CA LEU A 201 5.61 8.11 14.93
C LEU A 201 4.69 7.24 14.09
N VAL A 202 4.50 7.61 12.85
CA VAL A 202 3.86 6.76 11.82
C VAL A 202 4.87 6.36 10.76
N LEU A 203 5.00 5.06 10.56
CA LEU A 203 5.81 4.45 9.51
C LEU A 203 4.93 4.20 8.27
N ALA A 204 5.04 5.07 7.28
CA ALA A 204 4.32 5.04 6.02
C ALA A 204 5.27 4.95 4.81
N THR A 205 6.35 4.19 4.95
CA THR A 205 7.47 4.11 3.99
C THR A 205 7.11 3.50 2.63
N GLY A 206 5.87 3.04 2.46
CA GLY A 206 5.38 2.48 1.21
C GLY A 206 5.86 1.06 0.94
N LEU A 207 5.81 0.67 -0.34
CA LEU A 207 6.33 -0.62 -0.78
C LEU A 207 7.86 -0.62 -0.67
N PRO A 208 8.44 -1.73 -0.21
CA PRO A 208 9.88 -1.90 -0.27
C PRO A 208 10.38 -1.83 -1.72
N GLY A 209 11.65 -1.50 -1.89
CA GLY A 209 12.30 -1.47 -3.19
C GLY A 209 12.17 -2.78 -3.97
N VAL A 210 12.37 -2.70 -5.26
CA VAL A 210 12.34 -3.88 -6.15
C VAL A 210 13.53 -4.79 -5.82
N GLY A 211 13.27 -6.09 -5.66
CA GLY A 211 14.34 -7.04 -5.34
C GLY A 211 15.06 -7.55 -6.58
N ASP A 212 16.37 -7.72 -6.50
CA ASP A 212 17.22 -8.28 -7.56
C ASP A 212 17.47 -9.79 -7.43
N GLY A 213 16.76 -10.47 -6.55
CA GLY A 213 16.94 -11.92 -6.29
C GLY A 213 16.68 -12.84 -7.49
N TRP A 214 16.29 -12.31 -8.63
CA TRP A 214 16.17 -13.01 -9.89
C TRP A 214 17.52 -13.12 -10.63
N SER A 215 18.43 -12.17 -10.41
CA SER A 215 19.76 -12.12 -11.03
C SER A 215 20.81 -12.80 -10.15
N PRO A 216 21.68 -13.63 -10.71
CA PRO A 216 22.82 -14.22 -9.99
C PRO A 216 23.99 -13.25 -9.82
N CYS A 217 23.98 -12.08 -10.45
CA CYS A 217 25.00 -11.04 -10.35
C CYS A 217 24.39 -9.66 -10.11
N ASP A 218 25.19 -8.73 -9.61
CA ASP A 218 24.82 -7.33 -9.44
C ASP A 218 24.74 -6.64 -10.81
N LEU A 219 23.66 -5.94 -11.06
CA LEU A 219 23.38 -5.16 -12.27
C LEU A 219 23.24 -3.66 -11.99
N SER A 220 23.51 -3.19 -10.79
CA SER A 220 23.28 -1.80 -10.38
C SER A 220 24.01 -0.77 -11.27
N ASP A 221 25.21 -1.11 -11.73
CA ASP A 221 26.05 -0.23 -12.57
C ASP A 221 25.87 -0.48 -14.07
N GLN A 222 24.91 -1.31 -14.48
CA GLN A 222 24.69 -1.62 -15.90
C GLN A 222 23.81 -0.57 -16.58
N PRO A 223 24.31 0.15 -17.59
CA PRO A 223 23.56 1.23 -18.24
C PRO A 223 22.32 0.71 -19.00
N ARG A 224 22.32 -0.56 -19.42
CA ARG A 224 21.20 -1.22 -20.12
C ARG A 224 20.23 -1.95 -19.18
N TYR A 225 20.33 -1.69 -17.86
CA TYR A 225 19.46 -2.27 -16.83
C TYR A 225 18.65 -1.21 -16.11
N VAL A 226 17.33 -1.40 -16.07
CA VAL A 226 16.41 -0.61 -15.27
C VAL A 226 15.96 -1.44 -14.08
N GLY A 227 16.58 -1.22 -12.92
CA GLY A 227 16.29 -1.95 -11.68
C GLY A 227 14.96 -1.56 -11.05
N ASP A 228 14.57 -0.28 -11.14
CA ASP A 228 13.30 0.24 -10.67
C ASP A 228 12.62 1.11 -11.73
N PRO A 229 11.61 0.59 -12.44
CA PRO A 229 10.92 1.31 -13.51
C PRO A 229 10.05 2.47 -13.01
N TRP A 230 9.80 2.54 -11.68
CA TRP A 230 8.98 3.59 -11.07
C TRP A 230 9.78 4.83 -10.67
N ARG A 231 11.11 4.76 -10.70
CA ARG A 231 11.95 5.93 -10.46
C ARG A 231 11.71 6.96 -11.58
N PRO A 232 11.50 8.25 -11.25
CA PRO A 232 11.32 9.28 -12.27
C PRO A 232 12.43 9.26 -13.32
N GLY A 233 12.07 9.22 -14.61
CA GLY A 233 13.00 9.16 -15.73
C GLY A 233 13.65 7.80 -15.99
N ALA A 234 13.35 6.76 -15.23
CA ALA A 234 14.00 5.44 -15.35
C ALA A 234 13.79 4.77 -16.72
N LEU A 235 12.71 5.07 -17.41
CA LEU A 235 12.41 4.52 -18.73
C LEU A 235 12.77 5.46 -19.88
N ASP A 236 13.28 6.69 -19.63
CA ASP A 236 13.49 7.69 -20.68
C ASP A 236 14.46 7.20 -21.76
N GLU A 237 15.59 6.61 -21.38
CA GLU A 237 16.56 6.06 -22.31
C GLU A 237 16.02 4.83 -23.05
N VAL A 238 15.26 3.97 -22.36
CA VAL A 238 14.61 2.81 -23.00
C VAL A 238 13.58 3.27 -24.02
N LEU A 239 12.82 4.32 -23.73
CA LEU A 239 11.80 4.87 -24.63
C LEU A 239 12.43 5.55 -25.86
N ALA A 240 13.62 6.12 -25.72
CA ALA A 240 14.35 6.78 -26.79
C ALA A 240 15.15 5.83 -27.71
N ASP A 241 15.37 4.59 -27.28
CA ASP A 241 16.10 3.56 -28.02
C ASP A 241 15.11 2.63 -28.74
N ASP A 242 15.46 2.12 -29.92
CA ASP A 242 14.62 1.19 -30.71
C ASP A 242 14.94 -0.30 -30.41
N GLY A 243 15.91 -0.58 -29.54
CA GLY A 243 16.31 -1.92 -29.17
C GLY A 243 15.20 -2.75 -28.55
N ASP A 244 15.34 -4.07 -28.62
CA ASP A 244 14.43 -4.99 -27.95
C ASP A 244 14.55 -4.91 -26.42
N VAL A 245 13.46 -5.17 -25.74
CA VAL A 245 13.38 -5.06 -24.28
C VAL A 245 12.94 -6.39 -23.68
N LEU A 246 13.73 -6.90 -22.72
CA LEU A 246 13.31 -7.96 -21.83
C LEU A 246 12.77 -7.38 -20.51
N VAL A 247 11.57 -7.76 -20.16
CA VAL A 247 10.96 -7.43 -18.87
C VAL A 247 10.98 -8.66 -17.96
N ILE A 248 11.57 -8.51 -16.76
CA ILE A 248 11.59 -9.57 -15.75
C ILE A 248 10.37 -9.46 -14.87
N GLY A 249 9.50 -10.47 -14.93
CA GLY A 249 8.19 -10.47 -14.27
C GLY A 249 7.05 -10.25 -15.25
N THR A 250 5.87 -10.79 -14.93
CA THR A 250 4.66 -10.74 -15.78
C THR A 250 3.44 -10.22 -15.02
N GLY A 251 3.67 -9.46 -13.93
CA GLY A 251 2.64 -8.83 -13.11
C GLY A 251 2.12 -7.51 -13.70
N LEU A 252 1.34 -6.76 -12.90
CA LEU A 252 0.78 -5.47 -13.34
C LEU A 252 1.86 -4.41 -13.65
N THR A 253 3.00 -4.45 -12.98
CA THR A 253 4.13 -3.56 -13.31
C THR A 253 4.62 -3.80 -14.74
N MET A 254 4.75 -5.06 -15.15
CA MET A 254 5.09 -5.38 -16.55
C MET A 254 4.02 -4.87 -17.51
N VAL A 255 2.73 -4.99 -17.17
CA VAL A 255 1.65 -4.48 -18.02
C VAL A 255 1.77 -2.98 -18.26
N ASP A 256 2.00 -2.20 -17.21
CA ASP A 256 2.19 -0.74 -17.32
C ASP A 256 3.43 -0.40 -18.15
N VAL A 257 4.58 -1.01 -17.85
CA VAL A 257 5.84 -0.80 -18.57
C VAL A 257 5.69 -1.22 -20.04
N ALA A 258 5.11 -2.37 -20.34
CA ALA A 258 4.90 -2.84 -21.71
C ALA A 258 3.99 -1.88 -22.50
N ILE A 259 2.93 -1.35 -21.90
CA ILE A 259 2.04 -0.37 -22.56
C ILE A 259 2.82 0.92 -22.90
N SER A 260 3.62 1.44 -21.97
CA SER A 260 4.48 2.62 -22.24
C SER A 260 5.43 2.36 -23.39
N LEU A 261 6.15 1.23 -23.38
CA LEU A 261 7.10 0.84 -24.42
C LEU A 261 6.44 0.64 -25.79
N LEU A 262 5.28 -0.01 -25.82
CA LEU A 262 4.57 -0.30 -27.08
C LEU A 262 3.88 0.94 -27.69
N ARG A 263 3.63 1.97 -26.90
CA ARG A 263 3.02 3.25 -27.34
C ARG A 263 4.06 4.29 -27.77
N SER A 264 5.33 4.11 -27.48
CA SER A 264 6.39 5.07 -27.79
C SER A 264 6.61 5.29 -29.31
N GLY A 265 5.89 4.57 -30.17
CA GLY A 265 5.99 4.72 -31.63
C GLY A 265 7.12 3.91 -32.27
N ALA A 266 8.03 3.32 -31.49
CA ALA A 266 9.06 2.44 -31.99
C ALA A 266 8.49 1.07 -32.39
N ASP A 267 8.97 0.48 -33.47
CA ASP A 267 8.63 -0.89 -33.90
C ASP A 267 9.46 -1.91 -33.14
N ARG A 268 9.38 -1.85 -31.81
CA ARG A 268 10.16 -2.72 -30.92
C ARG A 268 9.37 -3.96 -30.50
N ARG A 269 10.10 -4.99 -30.18
CA ARG A 269 9.60 -6.20 -29.54
C ARG A 269 9.88 -6.13 -28.05
N VAL A 270 8.85 -6.37 -27.25
CA VAL A 270 8.93 -6.53 -25.80
C VAL A 270 8.76 -8.01 -25.48
N GLU A 271 9.71 -8.57 -24.78
CA GLU A 271 9.63 -9.93 -24.25
C GLU A 271 9.48 -9.83 -22.72
N ALA A 272 8.56 -10.60 -22.12
CA ALA A 272 8.42 -10.65 -20.67
C ALA A 272 8.55 -12.10 -20.18
N ILE A 273 9.39 -12.30 -19.16
CA ILE A 273 9.69 -13.62 -18.62
C ILE A 273 9.33 -13.69 -17.13
N SER A 274 8.69 -14.78 -16.73
CA SER A 274 8.52 -15.15 -15.33
C SER A 274 8.54 -16.64 -15.15
N ARG A 275 8.66 -17.13 -13.92
CA ARG A 275 8.72 -18.58 -13.62
C ARG A 275 7.59 -19.38 -14.26
N ASN A 276 6.41 -18.81 -14.37
CA ASN A 276 5.21 -19.51 -14.88
C ASN A 276 4.62 -18.89 -16.15
N GLY A 277 5.12 -17.75 -16.65
CA GLY A 277 4.59 -17.07 -17.83
C GLY A 277 3.12 -16.66 -17.72
N ARG A 278 2.60 -16.43 -16.51
CA ARG A 278 1.20 -16.10 -16.29
C ARG A 278 1.01 -14.59 -16.20
N LEU A 279 -0.05 -14.12 -16.86
CA LEU A 279 -0.49 -12.72 -16.77
C LEU A 279 -1.60 -12.56 -15.72
N PRO A 280 -1.73 -11.38 -15.10
CA PRO A 280 -2.95 -11.01 -14.38
C PRO A 280 -4.17 -11.14 -15.29
N HIS A 281 -5.29 -11.59 -14.74
CA HIS A 281 -6.54 -11.59 -15.50
C HIS A 281 -7.00 -10.16 -15.79
N ARG A 282 -7.86 -10.00 -16.79
CA ARG A 282 -8.57 -8.76 -17.07
C ARG A 282 -9.80 -8.63 -16.16
N HIS A 283 -10.12 -7.42 -15.72
CA HIS A 283 -11.44 -7.14 -15.15
C HIS A 283 -12.56 -7.46 -16.14
N ALA A 284 -13.78 -7.68 -15.67
CA ALA A 284 -14.94 -7.76 -16.55
C ALA A 284 -15.16 -6.39 -17.22
N ASP A 285 -15.88 -6.39 -18.36
CA ASP A 285 -16.16 -5.14 -19.08
C ASP A 285 -17.21 -4.24 -18.37
N ARG A 286 -17.86 -4.78 -17.34
CA ARG A 286 -18.82 -4.06 -16.47
C ARG A 286 -18.69 -4.49 -15.03
N TYR A 287 -19.17 -3.66 -14.12
CA TYR A 287 -19.25 -4.02 -12.71
C TYR A 287 -20.25 -5.16 -12.48
N LEU A 288 -19.81 -6.18 -11.75
CA LEU A 288 -20.60 -7.39 -11.46
C LEU A 288 -20.96 -7.55 -9.97
N GLY A 289 -20.51 -6.62 -9.13
CA GLY A 289 -20.65 -6.71 -7.68
C GLY A 289 -19.64 -7.68 -7.04
N GLU A 290 -19.80 -7.87 -5.75
CA GLU A 290 -19.04 -8.81 -4.92
C GLU A 290 -20.00 -9.77 -4.20
N VAL A 291 -19.67 -11.05 -4.15
CA VAL A 291 -20.41 -12.04 -3.36
C VAL A 291 -19.55 -12.44 -2.18
N VAL A 292 -19.79 -11.77 -1.04
CA VAL A 292 -19.03 -11.99 0.19
C VAL A 292 -19.44 -13.33 0.80
N PRO A 293 -18.50 -14.28 1.04
CA PRO A 293 -18.84 -15.55 1.66
C PRO A 293 -19.08 -15.40 3.17
N ASP A 294 -19.97 -16.26 3.69
CA ASP A 294 -19.95 -16.61 5.10
C ASP A 294 -18.83 -17.65 5.30
N ILE A 295 -17.85 -17.30 6.12
CA ILE A 295 -16.66 -18.11 6.40
C ILE A 295 -16.70 -18.80 7.76
N ALA A 296 -17.83 -18.77 8.46
CA ALA A 296 -17.94 -19.34 9.82
C ALA A 296 -17.63 -20.84 9.87
N THR A 297 -17.93 -21.56 8.78
CA THR A 297 -17.67 -23.00 8.64
C THR A 297 -16.42 -23.35 7.85
N TRP A 298 -15.66 -22.35 7.40
CA TRP A 298 -14.40 -22.61 6.70
C TRP A 298 -13.35 -23.00 7.74
N GLY A 299 -12.56 -24.02 7.44
CA GLY A 299 -11.56 -24.53 8.38
C GLY A 299 -10.44 -23.54 8.74
N GLU A 300 -9.45 -24.02 9.44
CA GLU A 300 -8.29 -23.25 9.93
C GLU A 300 -6.98 -23.63 9.21
N SER A 301 -6.97 -24.73 8.43
CA SER A 301 -5.83 -25.11 7.60
C SER A 301 -5.89 -24.50 6.21
N LEU A 302 -4.72 -24.40 5.57
CA LEU A 302 -4.59 -23.87 4.22
C LEU A 302 -5.40 -24.70 3.19
N ASP A 303 -5.39 -26.02 3.31
CA ASP A 303 -6.09 -26.93 2.40
C ASP A 303 -7.62 -26.77 2.50
N GLU A 304 -8.14 -26.67 3.73
CA GLU A 304 -9.57 -26.45 3.97
C GLU A 304 -10.02 -25.09 3.43
N ILE A 305 -9.26 -24.03 3.74
CA ILE A 305 -9.57 -22.68 3.26
C ILE A 305 -9.48 -22.62 1.73
N GLN A 306 -8.48 -23.25 1.11
CA GLN A 306 -8.36 -23.30 -0.36
C GLN A 306 -9.54 -24.02 -1.00
N ALA A 307 -9.97 -25.16 -0.45
CA ALA A 307 -11.12 -25.91 -0.92
C ALA A 307 -12.43 -25.11 -0.79
N ALA A 308 -12.60 -24.40 0.34
CA ALA A 308 -13.75 -23.55 0.58
C ALA A 308 -13.80 -22.35 -0.39
N VAL A 309 -12.68 -21.67 -0.63
CA VAL A 309 -12.55 -20.60 -1.63
C VAL A 309 -12.90 -21.13 -3.02
N ALA A 310 -12.34 -22.27 -3.43
CA ALA A 310 -12.63 -22.86 -4.74
C ALA A 310 -14.12 -23.21 -4.90
N THR A 311 -14.74 -23.79 -3.88
CA THR A 311 -16.17 -24.12 -3.84
C THR A 311 -17.04 -22.85 -3.93
N HIS A 312 -16.71 -21.81 -3.17
CA HIS A 312 -17.42 -20.54 -3.22
C HIS A 312 -17.34 -19.90 -4.60
N VAL A 313 -16.14 -19.78 -5.17
CA VAL A 313 -15.92 -19.18 -6.50
C VAL A 313 -16.64 -19.96 -7.59
N ALA A 314 -16.57 -21.29 -7.58
CA ALA A 314 -17.28 -22.14 -8.55
C ALA A 314 -18.81 -22.03 -8.41
N ARG A 315 -19.35 -21.88 -7.18
CA ARG A 315 -20.77 -21.63 -6.94
C ARG A 315 -21.20 -20.29 -7.55
N VAL A 316 -20.42 -19.21 -7.29
CA VAL A 316 -20.70 -17.88 -7.83
C VAL A 316 -20.63 -17.88 -9.35
N GLU A 317 -19.65 -18.56 -9.95
CA GLU A 317 -19.53 -18.68 -11.39
C GLU A 317 -20.73 -19.39 -12.03
N ARG A 318 -21.22 -20.47 -11.42
CA ARG A 318 -22.43 -21.17 -11.89
C ARG A 318 -23.68 -20.31 -11.83
N LEU A 319 -23.80 -19.44 -10.79
CA LEU A 319 -24.98 -18.61 -10.57
C LEU A 319 -24.97 -17.34 -11.45
N LEU A 320 -23.81 -16.74 -11.65
CA LEU A 320 -23.66 -15.43 -12.30
C LEU A 320 -22.97 -15.50 -13.66
N GLY A 321 -22.51 -16.68 -14.09
CA GLY A 321 -21.75 -16.85 -15.34
C GLY A 321 -20.34 -16.24 -15.28
N ASN A 322 -19.87 -15.84 -14.08
CA ASN A 322 -18.57 -15.18 -13.89
C ASN A 322 -18.01 -15.46 -12.50
N TRP A 323 -16.75 -15.84 -12.44
CA TRP A 323 -16.04 -16.16 -11.19
C TRP A 323 -15.62 -14.92 -10.38
N ARG A 324 -15.46 -13.76 -11.03
CA ARG A 324 -14.87 -12.55 -10.43
C ARG A 324 -15.61 -12.06 -9.18
N PRO A 325 -16.95 -11.98 -9.14
CA PRO A 325 -17.66 -11.58 -7.92
C PRO A 325 -17.37 -12.47 -6.71
N GLY A 326 -17.06 -13.75 -6.92
CA GLY A 326 -16.66 -14.67 -5.86
C GLY A 326 -15.29 -14.34 -5.29
N VAL A 327 -14.29 -14.12 -6.15
CA VAL A 327 -12.93 -13.71 -5.71
C VAL A 327 -12.98 -12.33 -5.05
N ASP A 328 -13.75 -11.39 -5.60
CA ASP A 328 -13.89 -10.04 -5.02
C ASP A 328 -14.58 -10.08 -3.65
N GLY A 329 -15.52 -11.00 -3.45
CA GLY A 329 -16.16 -11.21 -2.14
C GLY A 329 -15.21 -11.80 -1.09
N VAL A 330 -14.36 -12.77 -1.48
CA VAL A 330 -13.35 -13.35 -0.58
C VAL A 330 -12.38 -12.29 -0.06
N ARG A 331 -12.06 -11.27 -0.83
CA ARG A 331 -11.20 -10.15 -0.42
C ARG A 331 -11.56 -9.58 0.95
N TYR A 332 -12.85 -9.41 1.23
CA TYR A 332 -13.33 -8.84 2.49
C TYR A 332 -13.12 -9.76 3.70
N ARG A 333 -12.71 -10.99 3.47
CA ARG A 333 -12.44 -12.00 4.50
C ARG A 333 -10.96 -12.39 4.60
N VAL A 334 -10.09 -11.83 3.74
CA VAL A 334 -8.69 -12.26 3.64
C VAL A 334 -7.94 -12.07 4.96
N ALA A 335 -8.09 -10.92 5.64
CA ALA A 335 -7.41 -10.69 6.92
C ALA A 335 -7.82 -11.71 8.00
N GLU A 336 -9.12 -12.05 8.08
CA GLU A 336 -9.63 -13.07 9.00
C GLU A 336 -9.12 -14.47 8.63
N LEU A 337 -9.19 -14.85 7.35
CA LEU A 337 -8.69 -16.14 6.88
C LEU A 337 -7.18 -16.27 7.08
N TRP A 338 -6.42 -15.20 6.81
CA TRP A 338 -4.99 -15.14 7.07
C TRP A 338 -4.66 -15.30 8.55
N GLY A 339 -5.48 -14.69 9.43
CA GLY A 339 -5.33 -14.80 10.88
C GLY A 339 -5.50 -16.23 11.41
N ARG A 340 -6.32 -17.07 10.74
CA ARG A 340 -6.55 -18.48 11.11
C ARG A 340 -5.35 -19.37 10.81
N LEU A 341 -4.56 -19.03 9.77
CA LEU A 341 -3.46 -19.86 9.30
C LEU A 341 -2.28 -19.87 10.29
N GLY A 342 -1.78 -21.04 10.60
CA GLY A 342 -0.52 -21.24 11.30
C GLY A 342 0.70 -20.82 10.46
N HIS A 343 1.89 -20.80 11.09
CA HIS A 343 3.13 -20.37 10.43
C HIS A 343 3.44 -21.17 9.16
N ASP A 344 3.37 -22.50 9.23
CA ASP A 344 3.74 -23.38 8.11
C ASP A 344 2.77 -23.23 6.92
N ASP A 345 1.48 -23.06 7.20
CA ASP A 345 0.46 -22.80 6.20
C ASP A 345 0.63 -21.44 5.53
N ARG A 346 0.96 -20.39 6.29
CA ARG A 346 1.31 -19.08 5.74
C ARG A 346 2.55 -19.17 4.85
N ALA A 347 3.59 -19.88 5.29
CA ALA A 347 4.80 -20.10 4.51
C ALA A 347 4.52 -20.85 3.21
N LEU A 348 3.70 -21.91 3.28
CA LEU A 348 3.27 -22.69 2.12
C LEU A 348 2.46 -21.82 1.14
N PHE A 349 1.50 -21.05 1.65
CA PHE A 349 0.71 -20.13 0.82
C PHE A 349 1.60 -19.11 0.08
N VAL A 350 2.52 -18.45 0.78
CA VAL A 350 3.44 -17.46 0.18
C VAL A 350 4.28 -18.10 -0.93
N ARG A 351 4.79 -19.31 -0.71
CA ARG A 351 5.67 -20.01 -1.65
C ARG A 351 4.93 -20.50 -2.89
N GLU A 352 3.73 -21.09 -2.72
CA GLU A 352 3.06 -21.87 -3.77
C GLU A 352 1.80 -21.19 -4.34
N LEU A 353 1.03 -20.47 -3.52
CA LEU A 353 -0.31 -20.03 -3.86
C LEU A 353 -0.44 -18.52 -4.06
N ALA A 354 0.42 -17.70 -3.42
CA ALA A 354 0.32 -16.25 -3.46
C ALA A 354 0.34 -15.68 -4.89
N GLY A 355 1.19 -16.22 -5.78
CA GLY A 355 1.22 -15.82 -7.17
C GLY A 355 -0.07 -16.17 -7.92
N ARG A 356 -0.67 -17.33 -7.62
CA ARG A 356 -1.93 -17.77 -8.21
C ARG A 356 -3.11 -16.91 -7.71
N TRP A 357 -3.15 -16.62 -6.40
CA TRP A 357 -4.10 -15.67 -5.82
C TRP A 357 -3.96 -14.31 -6.49
N GLY A 358 -2.72 -13.80 -6.59
CA GLY A 358 -2.41 -12.48 -7.14
C GLY A 358 -2.95 -12.25 -8.55
N ILE A 359 -2.81 -13.19 -9.49
CA ILE A 359 -3.30 -13.03 -10.86
C ILE A 359 -4.83 -13.01 -10.98
N HIS A 360 -5.55 -13.64 -10.05
CA HIS A 360 -7.02 -13.61 -10.00
C HIS A 360 -7.53 -12.34 -9.30
N ARG A 361 -6.79 -11.89 -8.29
CA ARG A 361 -7.19 -10.76 -7.42
C ARG A 361 -6.76 -9.40 -7.99
N HIS A 362 -5.51 -9.28 -8.43
CA HIS A 362 -4.94 -8.05 -8.96
C HIS A 362 -5.01 -8.07 -10.49
N ARG A 363 -6.14 -7.58 -11.02
CA ARG A 363 -6.47 -7.68 -12.44
C ARG A 363 -6.11 -6.41 -13.20
N MET A 364 -5.91 -6.56 -14.52
CA MET A 364 -5.74 -5.43 -15.44
C MET A 364 -7.06 -4.70 -15.66
N PRO A 365 -7.06 -3.37 -15.81
CA PRO A 365 -8.19 -2.65 -16.38
C PRO A 365 -8.60 -3.24 -17.74
N PRO A 366 -9.89 -3.19 -18.13
CA PRO A 366 -10.35 -3.74 -19.42
C PRO A 366 -9.57 -3.19 -20.62
N SER A 367 -9.35 -1.87 -20.66
CA SER A 367 -8.60 -1.21 -21.75
C SER A 367 -7.13 -1.62 -21.81
N SER A 368 -6.45 -1.73 -20.66
CA SER A 368 -5.07 -2.25 -20.61
C SER A 368 -4.98 -3.69 -21.11
N GLY A 369 -5.99 -4.52 -20.77
CA GLY A 369 -6.07 -5.89 -21.25
C GLY A 369 -6.24 -6.00 -22.75
N VAL A 370 -7.03 -5.11 -23.37
CA VAL A 370 -7.18 -5.06 -24.83
C VAL A 370 -5.83 -4.75 -25.50
N LEU A 371 -5.11 -3.73 -25.02
CA LEU A 371 -3.78 -3.37 -25.55
C LEU A 371 -2.77 -4.52 -25.43
N VAL A 372 -2.78 -5.23 -24.32
CA VAL A 372 -1.93 -6.41 -24.11
C VAL A 372 -2.29 -7.52 -25.11
N ASP A 373 -3.59 -7.83 -25.29
CA ASP A 373 -4.04 -8.88 -26.18
C ASP A 373 -3.72 -8.54 -27.66
N GLU A 374 -3.91 -7.29 -28.09
CA GLU A 374 -3.56 -6.80 -29.42
C GLU A 374 -2.04 -6.89 -29.67
N ALA A 375 -1.22 -6.46 -28.70
CA ALA A 375 0.24 -6.51 -28.83
C ALA A 375 0.73 -7.96 -28.92
N ARG A 376 0.13 -8.89 -28.18
CA ARG A 376 0.44 -10.32 -28.25
C ARG A 376 0.03 -10.93 -29.60
N ALA A 377 -1.15 -10.60 -30.08
CA ALA A 377 -1.62 -11.07 -31.37
C ALA A 377 -0.75 -10.58 -32.54
N ALA A 378 -0.21 -9.36 -32.43
CA ALA A 378 0.73 -8.78 -33.38
C ALA A 378 2.18 -9.28 -33.21
N GLY A 379 2.47 -10.12 -32.22
CA GLY A 379 3.82 -10.61 -31.93
C GLY A 379 4.78 -9.56 -31.34
N ARG A 380 4.27 -8.36 -31.00
CA ARG A 380 5.03 -7.27 -30.40
C ARG A 380 5.29 -7.46 -28.89
N LEU A 381 4.41 -8.20 -28.19
CA LEU A 381 4.57 -8.62 -26.81
C LEU A 381 4.60 -10.15 -26.74
N VAL A 382 5.71 -10.69 -26.25
CA VAL A 382 5.89 -12.14 -26.08
C VAL A 382 6.02 -12.47 -24.59
N ILE A 383 5.18 -13.39 -24.12
CA ILE A 383 5.21 -13.84 -22.72
C ILE A 383 5.83 -15.23 -22.65
N ARG A 384 6.83 -15.40 -21.81
CA ARG A 384 7.55 -16.67 -21.64
C ARG A 384 7.49 -17.17 -20.19
N ALA A 385 7.40 -18.47 -20.07
CA ALA A 385 7.71 -19.17 -18.82
C ALA A 385 9.16 -19.59 -18.85
N GLY A 386 9.89 -19.36 -17.74
CA GLY A 386 11.27 -19.78 -17.62
C GLY A 386 11.92 -19.27 -16.32
N ARG A 387 12.91 -20.02 -15.88
CA ARG A 387 13.80 -19.61 -14.78
C ARG A 387 15.10 -19.11 -15.37
N ILE A 388 15.52 -17.91 -14.99
CA ILE A 388 16.82 -17.37 -15.33
C ILE A 388 17.88 -18.11 -14.53
N THR A 389 18.90 -18.63 -15.22
CA THR A 389 20.00 -19.41 -14.67
C THR A 389 21.35 -18.73 -14.82
N GLY A 390 21.44 -17.71 -15.69
CA GLY A 390 22.65 -16.92 -15.89
C GLY A 390 22.34 -15.56 -16.47
N VAL A 391 23.16 -14.59 -16.12
CA VAL A 391 23.11 -13.20 -16.59
C VAL A 391 24.53 -12.75 -16.89
N GLU A 392 24.77 -12.27 -18.08
CA GLU A 392 26.08 -11.78 -18.53
C GLU A 392 25.91 -10.35 -19.09
N PRO A 393 26.27 -9.32 -18.30
CA PRO A 393 26.26 -7.94 -18.77
C PRO A 393 27.31 -7.72 -19.88
N GLY A 394 26.96 -6.97 -20.93
CA GLY A 394 27.82 -6.59 -22.02
C GLY A 394 27.65 -5.12 -22.39
N PRO A 395 28.53 -4.56 -23.26
CA PRO A 395 28.46 -3.15 -23.63
C PRO A 395 27.20 -2.80 -24.45
N ASP A 396 26.73 -3.74 -25.29
CA ASP A 396 25.60 -3.52 -26.19
C ASP A 396 24.29 -4.10 -25.72
N GLY A 397 24.27 -4.71 -24.51
CA GLY A 397 23.07 -5.34 -23.94
C GLY A 397 23.41 -6.35 -22.85
N ILE A 398 22.40 -7.08 -22.41
CA ILE A 398 22.51 -8.07 -21.34
C ILE A 398 22.08 -9.43 -21.87
N THR A 399 22.97 -10.42 -21.76
CA THR A 399 22.70 -11.81 -22.16
C THR A 399 22.04 -12.54 -21.01
N ILE A 400 20.86 -13.09 -21.28
CA ILE A 400 20.07 -13.87 -20.33
C ILE A 400 20.07 -15.32 -20.75
N ARG A 401 20.39 -16.21 -19.80
CA ARG A 401 20.38 -17.66 -19.96
C ARG A 401 19.20 -18.25 -19.18
N THR A 402 18.46 -19.10 -19.84
CA THR A 402 17.45 -19.98 -19.22
C THR A 402 17.84 -21.45 -19.44
N ALA A 403 17.01 -22.41 -19.01
CA ALA A 403 17.25 -23.81 -19.30
C ALA A 403 17.19 -24.12 -20.82
N ASP A 404 16.34 -23.37 -21.55
CA ASP A 404 15.99 -23.69 -22.94
C ASP A 404 16.73 -22.81 -23.96
N ASP A 405 17.38 -21.70 -23.54
CA ASP A 405 17.73 -20.63 -24.45
C ASP A 405 18.78 -19.66 -23.85
N VAL A 406 19.54 -19.01 -24.73
CA VAL A 406 20.48 -17.91 -24.41
C VAL A 406 20.23 -16.78 -25.38
N ARG A 407 19.86 -15.59 -24.87
CA ARG A 407 19.57 -14.40 -25.69
C ARG A 407 20.19 -13.15 -25.10
N THR A 408 20.63 -12.27 -25.97
CA THR A 408 21.04 -10.91 -25.61
C THR A 408 19.92 -9.94 -25.94
N HIS A 409 19.59 -9.09 -24.96
CA HIS A 409 18.60 -8.03 -25.10
C HIS A 409 19.27 -6.68 -24.95
N SER A 410 18.83 -5.71 -25.75
CA SER A 410 19.34 -4.33 -25.70
C SER A 410 19.05 -3.69 -24.34
N TRP A 411 17.91 -4.01 -23.75
CA TRP A 411 17.49 -3.51 -22.45
C TRP A 411 16.88 -4.62 -21.57
N VAL A 412 17.11 -4.52 -20.27
CA VAL A 412 16.46 -5.37 -19.28
C VAL A 412 15.78 -4.49 -18.24
N VAL A 413 14.48 -4.68 -18.02
CA VAL A 413 13.67 -3.93 -17.07
C VAL A 413 13.14 -4.85 -15.98
N ASN A 414 13.42 -4.53 -14.73
CA ASN A 414 12.99 -5.34 -13.58
C ASN A 414 11.55 -4.99 -13.13
N CYS A 415 10.62 -5.88 -13.40
CA CYS A 415 9.22 -5.81 -12.98
C CYS A 415 8.82 -6.95 -12.03
N THR A 416 9.76 -7.48 -11.24
CA THR A 416 9.51 -8.60 -10.32
C THR A 416 8.64 -8.22 -9.12
N GLY A 417 8.42 -6.93 -8.90
CA GLY A 417 7.68 -6.39 -7.77
C GLY A 417 8.55 -6.20 -6.52
N PRO A 418 7.94 -5.78 -5.40
CA PRO A 418 8.67 -5.43 -4.20
C PRO A 418 9.30 -6.66 -3.54
N GLN A 419 10.48 -6.47 -2.93
CA GLN A 419 11.11 -7.45 -2.06
C GLN A 419 10.15 -7.82 -0.91
N SER A 420 9.92 -9.10 -0.69
CA SER A 420 8.95 -9.57 0.30
C SER A 420 9.51 -9.67 1.72
N ASP A 421 10.82 -9.83 1.89
CA ASP A 421 11.46 -9.96 3.21
C ASP A 421 12.04 -8.61 3.65
N LEU A 422 11.45 -7.97 4.65
CA LEU A 422 11.88 -6.67 5.17
C LEU A 422 13.31 -6.66 5.69
N ARG A 423 13.82 -7.80 6.16
CA ARG A 423 15.19 -7.93 6.70
C ARG A 423 16.28 -7.83 5.63
N ARG A 424 15.89 -7.94 4.36
CA ARG A 424 16.80 -7.99 3.20
C ARG A 424 16.75 -6.74 2.33
N LEU A 425 16.08 -5.69 2.81
CA LEU A 425 15.86 -4.47 2.03
C LEU A 425 17.03 -3.50 2.04
N GLY A 426 17.90 -3.55 3.06
CA GLY A 426 18.91 -2.53 3.28
C GLY A 426 18.29 -1.13 3.47
N ASN A 427 17.09 -1.06 4.06
CA ASN A 427 16.44 0.21 4.33
C ASN A 427 16.92 0.78 5.67
N PRO A 428 17.60 1.94 5.69
CA PRO A 428 18.23 2.46 6.90
C PRO A 428 17.26 2.67 8.07
N VAL A 429 16.01 3.04 7.81
CA VAL A 429 14.97 3.21 8.83
C VAL A 429 14.64 1.87 9.48
N LEU A 430 14.39 0.82 8.67
CA LEU A 430 14.07 -0.51 9.17
C LEU A 430 15.27 -1.13 9.89
N ASP A 431 16.47 -0.99 9.31
CA ASP A 431 17.70 -1.50 9.91
C ASP A 431 17.96 -0.85 11.28
N SER A 432 17.72 0.45 11.39
CA SER A 432 17.81 1.18 12.67
C SER A 432 16.77 0.70 13.69
N LEU A 433 15.53 0.44 13.29
CA LEU A 433 14.49 -0.10 14.17
C LEU A 433 14.87 -1.47 14.72
N PHE A 434 15.38 -2.35 13.85
CA PHE A 434 15.80 -3.70 14.24
C PHE A 434 17.04 -3.67 15.14
N ALA A 435 18.04 -2.87 14.78
CA ALA A 435 19.28 -2.73 15.56
C ALA A 435 19.05 -2.18 16.97
N ASN A 436 18.08 -1.26 17.11
CA ASN A 436 17.72 -0.66 18.40
C ASN A 436 16.65 -1.46 19.18
N GLY A 437 16.20 -2.60 18.68
CA GLY A 437 15.18 -3.43 19.32
C GLY A 437 13.79 -2.77 19.36
N LEU A 438 13.56 -1.72 18.58
CA LEU A 438 12.32 -0.94 18.54
C LEU A 438 11.20 -1.60 17.72
N ALA A 439 11.56 -2.57 16.89
CA ALA A 439 10.64 -3.38 16.11
C ALA A 439 11.24 -4.74 15.79
N ARG A 440 10.39 -5.68 15.42
CA ARG A 440 10.77 -6.96 14.80
C ARG A 440 9.81 -7.30 13.67
N THR A 441 10.25 -8.15 12.76
CA THR A 441 9.38 -8.65 11.70
C THR A 441 8.50 -9.79 12.22
N ASP A 442 7.39 -10.06 11.50
CA ASP A 442 6.72 -11.35 11.61
C ASP A 442 7.68 -12.51 11.24
N ALA A 443 7.30 -13.72 11.55
CA ALA A 443 8.17 -14.89 11.36
C ALA A 443 8.60 -15.12 9.89
N LEU A 444 7.81 -14.66 8.92
CA LEU A 444 8.09 -14.78 7.49
C LEU A 444 8.84 -13.56 6.91
N GLY A 445 9.05 -12.51 7.71
CA GLY A 445 9.67 -11.28 7.25
C GLY A 445 8.79 -10.40 6.36
N LEU A 446 7.48 -10.69 6.26
CA LEU A 446 6.56 -10.00 5.36
C LEU A 446 6.14 -8.60 5.83
N GLY A 447 6.24 -8.34 7.13
CA GLY A 447 5.84 -7.09 7.76
C GLY A 447 6.51 -6.89 9.10
N LEU A 448 6.28 -5.75 9.72
CA LEU A 448 6.57 -5.54 11.13
C LEU A 448 5.55 -6.31 11.97
N LEU A 449 5.95 -6.75 13.14
CA LEU A 449 5.01 -7.28 14.12
C LEU A 449 4.23 -6.11 14.70
N THR A 450 2.91 -6.15 14.53
CA THR A 450 1.99 -5.07 14.94
C THR A 450 0.78 -5.66 15.67
N ASP A 451 0.16 -4.83 16.52
CA ASP A 451 -1.15 -5.09 17.13
C ASP A 451 -2.05 -3.89 16.78
N GLY A 452 -3.08 -4.10 15.96
CA GLY A 452 -3.94 -3.04 15.47
C GLY A 452 -3.20 -1.91 14.74
N GLY A 453 -2.02 -2.19 14.17
CA GLY A 453 -1.15 -1.22 13.53
C GLY A 453 -0.10 -0.59 14.44
N GLN A 454 -0.19 -0.72 15.76
CA GLN A 454 0.84 -0.29 16.69
C GLN A 454 2.03 -1.26 16.63
N VAL A 455 3.25 -0.73 16.44
CA VAL A 455 4.47 -1.53 16.30
C VAL A 455 4.89 -2.10 17.64
N LEU A 456 5.19 -3.38 17.65
CA LEU A 456 5.70 -4.09 18.83
C LEU A 456 7.24 -4.15 18.79
N ASP A 457 7.86 -3.86 19.93
CA ASP A 457 9.31 -3.93 20.10
C ASP A 457 9.84 -5.38 20.10
N ALA A 458 11.14 -5.56 20.32
CA ALA A 458 11.78 -6.86 20.37
C ALA A 458 11.22 -7.79 21.49
N ASP A 459 10.68 -7.21 22.55
CA ASP A 459 10.05 -7.91 23.67
C ASP A 459 8.53 -8.17 23.45
N GLY A 460 7.96 -7.64 22.35
CA GLY A 460 6.54 -7.73 22.04
C GLY A 460 5.68 -6.70 22.75
N ARG A 461 6.27 -5.60 23.24
CA ARG A 461 5.57 -4.50 23.88
C ARG A 461 5.21 -3.42 22.89
N PRO A 462 4.02 -2.80 22.99
CA PRO A 462 3.65 -1.69 22.13
C PRO A 462 4.50 -0.44 22.45
N GLY A 463 5.03 0.21 21.41
CA GLY A 463 5.76 1.48 21.48
C GLY A 463 4.95 2.65 20.93
N PRO A 464 5.52 3.88 20.93
CA PRO A 464 4.88 5.09 20.42
C PRO A 464 4.92 5.16 18.87
N MET A 465 4.84 4.03 18.20
CA MET A 465 4.98 3.91 16.76
C MET A 465 3.86 3.10 16.13
N TRP A 466 3.39 3.55 14.97
CA TRP A 466 2.37 2.89 14.16
C TRP A 466 2.90 2.62 12.77
N ALA A 467 2.45 1.54 12.17
CA ALA A 467 2.72 1.17 10.79
C ALA A 467 1.42 0.93 10.03
N LEU A 468 1.45 1.18 8.71
CA LEU A 468 0.33 0.87 7.82
C LEU A 468 0.83 0.47 6.44
N GLY A 469 -0.08 -0.03 5.63
CA GLY A 469 0.22 -0.46 4.27
C GLY A 469 1.10 -1.70 4.25
N SER A 470 2.10 -1.73 3.37
CA SER A 470 2.96 -2.89 3.14
C SER A 470 3.68 -3.41 4.39
N LEU A 471 3.96 -2.54 5.36
CA LEU A 471 4.62 -2.92 6.61
C LEU A 471 3.74 -3.81 7.52
N ARG A 472 2.42 -3.90 7.25
CA ARG A 472 1.48 -4.79 7.96
C ARG A 472 1.15 -6.07 7.19
N ARG A 473 1.88 -6.39 6.14
CA ARG A 473 1.56 -7.55 5.30
C ARG A 473 1.60 -8.88 6.05
N GLY A 474 2.47 -9.01 7.05
CA GLY A 474 2.53 -10.19 7.92
C GLY A 474 1.28 -10.40 8.76
N GLU A 475 0.60 -9.32 9.16
CA GLU A 475 -0.64 -9.33 9.95
C GLU A 475 -1.87 -9.51 9.05
N LEU A 476 -1.97 -8.80 7.91
CA LEU A 476 -3.22 -8.63 7.16
C LEU A 476 -3.24 -9.30 5.78
N TRP A 477 -2.09 -9.63 5.21
CA TRP A 477 -1.84 -10.09 3.84
C TRP A 477 -2.28 -9.08 2.76
N GLU A 478 -3.58 -8.80 2.62
CA GLU A 478 -4.13 -7.77 1.72
C GLU A 478 -4.09 -6.41 2.42
N THR A 479 -3.11 -5.57 2.07
CA THR A 479 -2.84 -4.34 2.83
C THR A 479 -2.22 -3.22 2.00
N THR A 480 -2.07 -3.40 0.68
CA THR A 480 -1.31 -2.46 -0.16
C THR A 480 -2.17 -1.64 -1.12
N ALA A 481 -3.46 -1.94 -1.24
CA ALA A 481 -4.36 -1.16 -2.08
C ALA A 481 -5.05 -0.04 -1.28
N VAL A 482 -5.49 1.01 -1.98
CA VAL A 482 -6.13 2.19 -1.35
C VAL A 482 -7.32 1.83 -0.46
N PRO A 483 -8.22 0.92 -0.85
CA PRO A 483 -9.35 0.55 0.02
C PRO A 483 -8.91 0.05 1.40
N GLU A 484 -7.84 -0.72 1.48
CA GLU A 484 -7.29 -1.23 2.75
C GLU A 484 -6.50 -0.15 3.49
N ILE A 485 -5.68 0.63 2.76
CA ILE A 485 -4.82 1.66 3.36
C ILE A 485 -5.65 2.79 3.97
N ARG A 486 -6.76 3.20 3.34
CA ARG A 486 -7.61 4.27 3.88
C ARG A 486 -8.26 3.90 5.21
N GLU A 487 -8.70 2.63 5.37
CA GLU A 487 -9.24 2.14 6.65
C GLU A 487 -8.15 2.13 7.72
N GLN A 488 -6.99 1.56 7.38
CA GLN A 488 -5.83 1.57 8.29
C GLN A 488 -5.41 2.99 8.68
N ALA A 489 -5.42 3.93 7.73
CA ALA A 489 -5.02 5.31 7.98
C ALA A 489 -6.00 6.02 8.93
N ARG A 490 -7.31 5.73 8.82
CA ARG A 490 -8.33 6.21 9.76
C ARG A 490 -8.07 5.63 11.16
N ASP A 491 -7.93 4.31 11.26
CA ASP A 491 -7.76 3.61 12.53
C ASP A 491 -6.47 4.07 13.24
N VAL A 492 -5.39 4.27 12.48
CA VAL A 492 -4.13 4.86 13.00
C VAL A 492 -4.35 6.30 13.46
N ALA A 493 -5.05 7.13 12.68
CA ALA A 493 -5.30 8.53 13.06
C ALA A 493 -6.18 8.62 14.34
N GLU A 494 -7.16 7.76 14.50
CA GLU A 494 -7.97 7.64 15.71
C GLU A 494 -7.10 7.22 16.91
N SER A 495 -6.28 6.18 16.74
CA SER A 495 -5.36 5.70 17.79
C SER A 495 -4.32 6.75 18.20
N LEU A 496 -3.84 7.56 17.23
CA LEU A 496 -2.90 8.66 17.51
C LEU A 496 -3.52 9.80 18.32
N LEU A 497 -4.83 9.99 18.28
CA LEU A 497 -5.54 11.04 19.02
C LEU A 497 -6.14 10.53 20.34
N ASP A 498 -6.10 9.23 20.57
CA ASP A 498 -6.59 8.63 21.81
C ASP A 498 -5.59 8.87 22.96
N ASP A 499 -6.02 9.56 24.02
CA ASP A 499 -5.18 10.00 25.14
C ASP A 499 -4.82 8.87 26.13
N GLY A 500 -4.70 7.63 25.62
CA GLY A 500 -4.17 6.53 26.47
C GLY A 500 -5.02 6.24 27.72
N ARG A 501 -6.34 6.42 27.67
CA ARG A 501 -7.27 5.99 28.72
C ARG A 501 -7.59 4.51 28.61
N ARG A 502 -6.56 3.68 28.50
CA ARG A 502 -6.70 2.22 28.70
C ARG A 502 -5.77 1.75 29.79
#